data_9127f557f99122d6889a7d1694f629e7
#
_entry.id   9127f557f99122d6889a7d1694f629e7
#
_cell.length_a   1.000
_cell.length_b   1.000
_cell.length_c   1.000
_cell.angle_alpha   90.00
_cell.angle_beta   90.00
_cell.angle_gamma   90.00
#
_symmetry.space_group_name_H-M   'P 1'
#
loop_
_entity.id
_entity.type
_entity.pdbx_description
1 polymer ?
#
loop_
_entity_poly.entity_id
_entity_poly.type
_entity_poly.pdbx_seq_one_letter_code
_entity_poly.pdbx_strand_id
1 'polypeptide(L)' 'MNTINELDAVALTCELPKHGLVRGDVGTAVLVHGNGTAFEVEFVGYDGHTVALLTLERAQVRPLQTHDIPHARELEHA' A
#
# COMPACT_ATOMS: atom_id res chain seq x y z
N MET A 1 -12.65 -12.23 -6.66
CA MET A 1 -13.08 -10.96 -6.05
C MET A 1 -11.90 -10.30 -5.40
N ASN A 2 -11.79 -9.00 -5.58
CA ASN A 2 -10.65 -8.25 -5.05
C ASN A 2 -11.05 -7.44 -3.84
N THR A 3 -11.68 -8.12 -2.89
CA THR A 3 -12.06 -7.49 -1.64
C THR A 3 -10.82 -7.29 -0.77
N ILE A 4 -10.65 -6.09 -0.27
CA ILE A 4 -9.56 -5.77 0.65
C ILE A 4 -10.17 -5.62 2.04
N ASN A 5 -9.66 -6.42 2.96
CA ASN A 5 -10.09 -6.40 4.36
C ASN A 5 -9.05 -5.71 5.22
N GLU A 6 -9.48 -5.30 6.40
CA GLU A 6 -8.57 -4.70 7.37
C GLU A 6 -7.39 -5.63 7.62
N LEU A 7 -6.19 -5.05 7.63
CA LEU A 7 -4.90 -5.70 7.84
C LEU A 7 -4.41 -6.52 6.65
N ASP A 8 -5.11 -6.48 5.52
CA ASP A 8 -4.61 -7.11 4.30
C ASP A 8 -3.43 -6.33 3.74
N ALA A 9 -2.48 -7.06 3.14
CA ALA A 9 -1.40 -6.45 2.38
C ALA A 9 -1.94 -6.01 1.03
N VAL A 10 -1.55 -4.82 0.61
CA VAL A 10 -1.97 -4.25 -0.67
C VAL A 10 -0.76 -3.68 -1.39
N ALA A 11 -0.85 -3.61 -2.71
CA ALA A 11 0.19 -3.00 -3.54
C ALA A 11 -0.38 -1.78 -4.24
N LEU A 12 0.46 -0.74 -4.39
CA LEU A 12 0.07 0.45 -5.14
C LEU A 12 -0.11 0.11 -6.61
N THR A 13 -1.16 0.67 -7.21
CA THR A 13 -1.40 0.57 -8.65
C THR A 13 -0.95 1.82 -9.40
N CYS A 14 -0.42 2.79 -8.68
CA CYS A 14 -0.02 4.09 -9.25
C CYS A 14 1.20 4.64 -8.52
N GLU A 15 1.77 5.70 -9.09
CA GLU A 15 2.88 6.43 -8.47
C GLU A 15 2.33 7.44 -7.49
N LEU A 16 3.02 7.62 -6.37
CA LEU A 16 2.71 8.67 -5.40
C LEU A 16 3.99 9.47 -5.16
N PRO A 17 4.38 10.33 -6.11
CA PRO A 17 5.69 10.99 -6.05
C PRO A 17 5.87 11.91 -4.86
N LYS A 18 4.80 12.49 -4.34
CA LYS A 18 4.90 13.33 -3.14
C LYS A 18 5.40 12.58 -1.93
N HIS A 19 5.24 11.25 -1.95
CA HIS A 19 5.61 10.42 -0.81
C HIS A 19 6.79 9.50 -1.14
N GLY A 20 7.36 9.65 -2.34
CA GLY A 20 8.45 8.79 -2.76
C GLY A 20 8.04 7.35 -3.00
N LEU A 21 6.75 7.11 -3.20
CA LEU A 21 6.23 5.76 -3.40
C LEU A 21 5.93 5.52 -4.87
N VAL A 22 6.10 4.27 -5.29
CA VAL A 22 5.92 3.90 -6.70
C VAL A 22 4.97 2.71 -6.79
N ARG A 23 4.45 2.50 -7.99
CA ARG A 23 3.62 1.34 -8.29
C ARG A 23 4.33 0.07 -7.82
N GLY A 24 3.58 -0.80 -7.17
CA GLY A 24 4.11 -2.06 -6.67
C GLY A 24 4.60 -2.01 -5.23
N ASP A 25 4.77 -0.81 -4.67
CA ASP A 25 5.11 -0.73 -3.25
C ASP A 25 3.99 -1.33 -2.42
N VAL A 26 4.36 -2.08 -1.38
CA VAL A 26 3.43 -2.84 -0.57
C VAL A 26 3.19 -2.13 0.75
N GLY A 27 1.94 -2.02 1.13
CA GLY A 27 1.54 -1.51 2.43
C GLY A 27 0.49 -2.41 3.04
N THR A 28 0.00 -2.00 4.20
CA THR A 28 -1.06 -2.72 4.92
C THR A 28 -2.28 -1.82 5.02
N ALA A 29 -3.44 -2.34 4.64
CA ALA A 29 -4.70 -1.63 4.80
C ALA A 29 -5.10 -1.71 6.27
N VAL A 30 -4.74 -0.69 7.05
CA VAL A 30 -4.97 -0.71 8.50
C VAL A 30 -6.39 -0.30 8.87
N LEU A 31 -7.13 0.30 7.93
CA LEU A 31 -8.51 0.70 8.15
C LEU A 31 -9.22 0.73 6.80
N VAL A 32 -10.47 0.28 6.80
CA VAL A 32 -11.31 0.28 5.60
C VAL A 32 -12.42 1.31 5.81
N HIS A 33 -12.56 2.24 4.87
CA HIS A 33 -13.61 3.25 4.92
C HIS A 33 -14.80 2.81 4.08
N GLY A 34 -15.99 3.09 4.60
CA GLY A 34 -17.22 2.77 3.90
C GLY A 34 -17.29 1.29 3.58
N ASN A 35 -17.70 0.96 2.38
CA ASN A 35 -17.80 -0.42 1.92
C ASN A 35 -16.61 -0.77 1.02
N GLY A 36 -15.42 -0.28 1.38
CA GLY A 36 -14.24 -0.55 0.58
C GLY A 36 -14.01 0.49 -0.50
N THR A 37 -14.45 1.72 -0.26
CA THR A 37 -14.25 2.82 -1.21
C THR A 37 -12.90 3.49 -1.02
N ALA A 38 -12.36 3.42 0.20
CA ALA A 38 -11.06 4.01 0.52
C ALA A 38 -10.44 3.25 1.69
N PHE A 39 -9.14 3.41 1.86
CA PHE A 39 -8.39 2.69 2.87
C PHE A 39 -7.34 3.60 3.49
N GLU A 40 -7.07 3.41 4.79
CA GLU A 40 -5.85 3.92 5.37
C GLU A 40 -4.79 2.87 5.14
N VAL A 41 -3.71 3.24 4.47
CA VAL A 41 -2.66 2.29 4.12
C VAL A 41 -1.35 2.75 4.73
N GLU A 42 -0.73 1.85 5.48
CA GLU A 42 0.56 2.12 6.12
C GLU A 42 1.67 1.44 5.33
N PHE A 43 2.66 2.23 4.94
CA PHE A 43 3.87 1.74 4.28
C PHE A 43 5.00 1.77 5.30
N VAL A 44 5.66 0.64 5.48
CA VAL A 44 6.64 0.44 6.54
C VAL A 44 7.95 -0.02 5.93
N GLY A 45 9.05 0.53 6.41
CA GLY A 45 10.37 0.07 6.00
C GLY A 45 10.69 -1.27 6.63
N TYR A 46 11.75 -1.90 6.14
CA TYR A 46 12.16 -3.20 6.65
C TYR A 46 12.53 -3.13 8.15
N ASP A 47 12.95 -1.96 8.61
CA ASP A 47 13.28 -1.73 10.02
C ASP A 47 12.05 -1.53 10.90
N GLY A 48 10.86 -1.54 10.32
CA GLY A 48 9.61 -1.38 11.06
C GLY A 48 9.15 0.05 11.24
N HIS A 49 9.91 1.03 10.74
CA HIS A 49 9.46 2.43 10.83
C HIS A 49 8.47 2.76 9.74
N THR A 50 7.45 3.53 10.09
CA THR A 50 6.45 3.97 9.14
C THR A 50 7.07 4.95 8.16
N VAL A 51 6.98 4.62 6.87
CA VAL A 51 7.39 5.50 5.78
C VAL A 51 6.27 6.50 5.50
N ALA A 52 5.04 6.02 5.43
CA ALA A 52 3.89 6.86 5.16
C ALA A 52 2.62 6.15 5.62
N LEU A 53 1.64 6.95 6.03
CA LEU A 53 0.29 6.47 6.35
C LEU A 53 -0.66 7.34 5.56
N LEU A 54 -1.32 6.76 4.58
CA LEU A 54 -2.06 7.54 3.57
C LEU A 54 -3.46 7.01 3.41
N THR A 55 -4.39 7.94 3.12
CA THR A 55 -5.74 7.58 2.70
C THR A 55 -5.71 7.40 1.20
N LEU A 56 -5.99 6.18 0.74
CA LEU A 56 -5.95 5.85 -0.68
C LEU A 56 -7.30 5.34 -1.14
N GLU A 57 -7.65 5.70 -2.37
CA GLU A 57 -8.87 5.25 -2.99
C GLU A 57 -8.71 3.84 -3.51
N ARG A 58 -9.84 3.17 -3.69
CA ARG A 58 -9.87 1.80 -4.15
C ARG A 58 -9.05 1.57 -5.42
N ALA A 59 -9.09 2.53 -6.36
CA ALA A 59 -8.39 2.38 -7.63
C ALA A 59 -6.87 2.48 -7.48
N GLN A 60 -6.38 2.96 -6.34
CA GLN A 60 -4.94 3.18 -6.13
C GLN A 60 -4.23 1.98 -5.52
N VAL A 61 -4.98 0.97 -5.11
CA VAL A 61 -4.41 -0.22 -4.47
C VAL A 61 -5.07 -1.48 -5.03
N ARG A 62 -4.36 -2.59 -4.90
CA ARG A 62 -4.90 -3.92 -5.20
C ARG A 62 -4.44 -4.88 -4.12
N PRO A 63 -5.24 -5.93 -3.82
CA PRO A 63 -4.76 -6.94 -2.88
C PRO A 63 -3.60 -7.73 -3.48
N LEU A 64 -2.72 -8.24 -2.61
CA LEU A 64 -1.66 -9.13 -3.07
C LEU A 64 -2.25 -10.48 -3.42
N GLN A 65 -1.69 -11.10 -4.46
CA GLN A 65 -2.09 -12.41 -4.94
C GLN A 65 -1.00 -13.42 -4.60
N THR A 66 -1.36 -14.71 -4.63
CA THR A 66 -0.43 -15.77 -4.26
C THR A 66 0.81 -15.82 -5.16
N HIS A 67 0.71 -15.30 -6.37
CA HIS A 67 1.84 -15.32 -7.31
C HIS A 67 2.60 -13.99 -7.37
N ASP A 68 2.28 -13.05 -6.50
CA ASP A 68 3.07 -11.82 -6.40
C ASP A 68 4.43 -12.15 -5.78
N ILE A 69 5.48 -11.59 -6.36
CA ILE A 69 6.84 -11.78 -5.86
C ILE A 69 7.26 -10.52 -5.11
N PRO A 70 7.64 -10.65 -3.84
CA PRO A 70 8.16 -9.49 -3.11
C PRO A 70 9.40 -8.92 -3.78
N HIS A 71 9.53 -7.61 -3.76
CA HIS A 71 10.63 -6.90 -4.39
C HIS A 71 11.12 -5.83 -3.43
N ALA A 72 12.43 -5.67 -3.36
CA ALA A 72 13.05 -4.67 -2.50
C ALA A 72 13.64 -3.55 -3.33
N ARG A 73 13.47 -2.32 -2.86
CA ARG A 73 14.14 -1.15 -3.41
C ARG A 73 14.46 -0.21 -2.27
N GLU A 74 15.48 0.59 -2.45
CA GLU A 74 15.79 1.61 -1.46
C GLU A 74 14.92 2.82 -1.69
N LEU A 75 14.34 3.32 -0.59
CA LEU A 75 13.59 4.55 -0.64
C LEU A 75 14.56 5.71 -0.80
N GLU A 76 14.31 6.58 -1.76
CA GLU A 76 15.13 7.76 -1.96
C GLU A 76 14.79 8.80 -0.91
N HIS A 77 15.82 9.35 -0.28
CA HIS A 77 15.66 10.43 0.68
C HIS A 77 16.11 11.73 0.04
N ALA A 78 15.31 12.76 0.21
CA ALA A 78 15.67 14.10 -0.27
C ALA A 78 16.72 14.71 0.65
#